data_d5b9f790c11379121c5e82dac023ffd9
#
_entry.id   d5b9f790c11379121c5e82dac023ffd9
#
_cell.length_a   1.000
_cell.length_b   1.000
_cell.length_c   1.000
_cell.angle_alpha   90.00
_cell.angle_beta   90.00
_cell.angle_gamma   90.00
#
_symmetry.space_group_name_H-M   'P 1'
#
loop_
_entity.id
_entity.type
_entity.pdbx_description
1 polymer ?
#
loop_
_entity_poly.entity_id
_entity_poly.type
_entity_poly.pdbx_seq_one_letter_code
_entity_poly.pdbx_strand_id
1 'polypeptide(L)'
;MSTSTKTILTAAHWGPMLVDTDTDGEKVLASRGALPTRHPNSLQTVVQDQVHSPTRVRYPMVRKGFLASPSRPQGVRGQDEFVRVSWDEALTLIHQQ
;
A
#
# COMPACT_ATOMS: atom_id res chain seq x y z
N MET A 1 -0.85 -9.96 -29.24
CA MET A 1 0.08 -8.88 -28.81
C MET A 1 0.93 -9.43 -27.68
N SER A 2 2.23 -9.44 -27.83
CA SER A 2 3.16 -9.78 -26.75
C SER A 2 3.12 -8.64 -25.74
N THR A 3 2.53 -8.86 -24.58
CA THR A 3 2.68 -7.94 -23.44
C THR A 3 4.12 -8.10 -22.96
N SER A 4 4.94 -7.12 -23.28
CA SER A 4 6.31 -7.04 -22.76
C SER A 4 6.22 -6.91 -21.24
N THR A 5 6.78 -7.85 -20.51
CA THR A 5 6.87 -7.81 -19.06
C THR A 5 8.29 -7.46 -18.65
N LYS A 6 8.42 -6.74 -17.54
CA LYS A 6 9.70 -6.40 -16.93
C LYS A 6 9.84 -7.14 -15.62
N THR A 7 10.95 -7.84 -15.42
CA THR A 7 11.26 -8.52 -14.17
C THR A 7 12.25 -7.70 -13.35
N ILE A 8 11.91 -7.43 -12.10
CA ILE A 8 12.71 -6.62 -11.18
C ILE A 8 13.16 -7.51 -10.02
N LEU A 9 14.44 -7.47 -9.70
CA LEU A 9 14.99 -8.11 -8.50
C LEU A 9 14.83 -7.13 -7.31
N THR A 10 14.24 -7.62 -6.25
CA THR A 10 14.06 -6.88 -4.99
C THR A 10 14.27 -7.81 -3.79
N ALA A 11 14.06 -7.33 -2.60
CA ALA A 11 14.18 -8.10 -1.38
C ALA A 11 13.06 -7.78 -0.39
N ALA A 12 12.73 -8.77 0.42
CA ALA A 12 11.85 -8.66 1.57
C ALA A 12 12.50 -9.30 2.80
N HIS A 13 11.86 -9.26 3.95
CA HIS A 13 12.39 -9.90 5.16
C HIS A 13 12.67 -11.39 5.00
N TRP A 14 11.95 -12.05 4.11
CA TRP A 14 12.09 -13.49 3.81
C TRP A 14 13.00 -13.81 2.63
N GLY A 15 13.78 -12.85 2.15
CA GLY A 15 14.83 -13.06 1.16
C GLY A 15 14.62 -12.34 -0.17
N PRO A 16 15.47 -12.62 -1.16
CA PRO A 16 15.40 -12.00 -2.47
C PRO A 16 14.17 -12.47 -3.25
N MET A 17 13.56 -11.54 -3.99
CA MET A 17 12.33 -11.75 -4.75
C MET A 17 12.48 -11.24 -6.17
N LEU A 18 11.76 -11.89 -7.08
CA LEU A 18 11.51 -11.41 -8.43
C LEU A 18 10.07 -10.90 -8.54
N VAL A 19 9.91 -9.73 -9.09
CA VAL A 19 8.61 -9.10 -9.33
C VAL A 19 8.46 -8.82 -10.81
N ASP A 20 7.42 -9.37 -11.41
CA ASP A 20 7.07 -9.10 -12.80
C ASP A 20 6.05 -7.97 -12.86
N THR A 21 6.34 -6.98 -13.67
CA THR A 21 5.47 -5.82 -13.90
C THR A 21 5.10 -5.72 -15.37
N ASP A 22 4.10 -4.88 -15.68
CA ASP A 22 3.90 -4.41 -17.03
C ASP A 22 5.08 -3.55 -17.51
N THR A 23 5.07 -3.16 -18.77
CA THR A 23 6.17 -2.42 -19.40
C THR A 23 6.46 -1.09 -18.71
N ASP A 24 5.42 -0.44 -18.21
CA ASP A 24 5.52 0.88 -17.58
C ASP A 24 5.87 0.77 -16.08
N GLY A 25 5.80 -0.43 -15.51
CA GLY A 25 6.08 -0.68 -14.10
C GLY A 25 4.96 -0.25 -13.14
N GLU A 26 3.80 0.06 -13.69
CA GLU A 26 2.65 0.53 -12.90
C GLU A 26 1.86 -0.60 -12.26
N LYS A 27 1.87 -1.78 -12.89
CA LYS A 27 1.09 -2.92 -12.44
C LYS A 27 1.98 -4.12 -12.10
N VAL A 28 1.83 -4.62 -10.88
CA VAL A 28 2.45 -5.88 -10.47
C VAL A 28 1.62 -7.05 -11.00
N LEU A 29 2.26 -7.91 -11.80
CA LEU A 29 1.62 -9.06 -12.43
C LEU A 29 1.85 -10.35 -11.65
N ALA A 30 3.04 -10.53 -11.11
CA ALA A 30 3.42 -11.69 -10.33
C ALA A 30 4.58 -11.38 -9.38
N SER A 31 4.70 -12.16 -8.31
CA SER A 31 5.85 -12.12 -7.41
C SER A 31 6.23 -13.53 -6.97
N ARG A 32 7.54 -13.78 -6.81
CA ARG A 32 8.07 -15.08 -6.41
C ARG A 32 9.45 -14.94 -5.74
N GLY A 33 9.88 -15.97 -5.02
CA GLY A 33 11.24 -16.03 -4.52
C GLY A 33 12.26 -16.12 -5.68
N ALA A 34 13.39 -15.43 -5.52
CA ALA A 34 14.47 -15.42 -6.51
C ALA A 34 15.36 -16.67 -6.44
N LEU A 35 15.37 -17.37 -5.31
CA LEU A 35 16.19 -18.55 -5.10
C LEU A 35 15.34 -19.83 -5.05
N PRO A 36 15.85 -20.94 -5.59
CA PRO A 36 15.20 -22.23 -5.44
C PRO A 36 15.09 -22.62 -3.96
N THR A 37 13.94 -23.12 -3.56
CA THR A 37 13.71 -23.61 -2.20
C THR A 37 12.75 -24.79 -2.20
N ARG A 38 12.95 -25.74 -1.28
CA ARG A 38 12.01 -26.83 -1.04
C ARG A 38 10.77 -26.38 -0.25
N HIS A 39 10.88 -25.26 0.46
CA HIS A 39 9.81 -24.71 1.30
C HIS A 39 9.58 -23.23 0.92
N PRO A 40 8.90 -22.98 -0.21
CA PRO A 40 8.62 -21.61 -0.64
C PRO A 40 7.73 -20.92 0.39
N ASN A 41 8.08 -19.68 0.72
CA ASN A 41 7.24 -18.85 1.58
C ASN A 41 6.07 -18.30 0.77
N SER A 42 4.84 -18.66 1.14
CA SER A 42 3.63 -18.20 0.48
C SER A 42 3.46 -16.67 0.50
N LEU A 43 4.07 -15.97 1.46
CA LEU A 43 4.08 -14.51 1.51
C LEU A 43 4.77 -13.86 0.30
N GLN A 44 5.66 -14.58 -0.37
CA GLN A 44 6.32 -14.09 -1.60
C GLN A 44 5.34 -13.91 -2.76
N THR A 45 4.24 -14.66 -2.79
CA THR A 45 3.24 -14.60 -3.85
C THR A 45 2.11 -13.61 -3.58
N VAL A 46 1.88 -13.22 -2.32
CA VAL A 46 0.80 -12.30 -1.97
C VAL A 46 1.14 -10.83 -2.19
N VAL A 47 2.41 -10.50 -2.42
CA VAL A 47 2.85 -9.12 -2.66
C VAL A 47 2.11 -8.49 -3.85
N GLN A 48 1.87 -9.26 -4.91
CA GLN A 48 1.13 -8.81 -6.07
C GLN A 48 -0.31 -8.34 -5.72
N ASP A 49 -0.96 -9.01 -4.78
CA ASP A 49 -2.32 -8.70 -4.36
C ASP A 49 -2.37 -7.48 -3.43
N GLN A 50 -1.28 -7.22 -2.70
CA GLN A 50 -1.20 -6.11 -1.76
C GLN A 50 -1.09 -4.76 -2.44
N VAL A 51 -0.36 -4.67 -3.54
CA VAL A 51 -0.08 -3.38 -4.20
C VAL A 51 -1.37 -2.70 -4.69
N HIS A 52 -2.29 -3.47 -5.22
CA HIS A 52 -3.55 -2.98 -5.79
C HIS A 52 -4.79 -3.40 -4.98
N SER A 53 -4.59 -3.86 -3.74
CA SER A 53 -5.69 -4.27 -2.88
C SER A 53 -6.65 -3.12 -2.61
N PRO A 54 -7.98 -3.34 -2.64
CA PRO A 54 -8.97 -2.33 -2.28
C PRO A 54 -8.88 -1.93 -0.81
N THR A 55 -8.23 -2.73 0.04
CA THR A 55 -8.00 -2.41 1.46
C THR A 55 -6.80 -1.49 1.68
N ARG A 56 -5.99 -1.25 0.63
CA ARG A 56 -4.84 -0.37 0.71
C ARG A 56 -5.27 1.09 0.83
N VAL A 57 -4.69 1.81 1.78
CA VAL A 57 -4.86 3.27 1.91
C VAL A 57 -4.15 3.95 0.74
N ARG A 58 -4.89 4.68 -0.09
CA ARG A 58 -4.39 5.31 -1.33
C ARG A 58 -4.16 6.80 -1.19
N TYR A 59 -4.83 7.44 -0.26
CA TYR A 59 -4.83 8.88 -0.09
C TYR A 59 -4.73 9.23 1.39
N PRO A 60 -4.21 10.42 1.74
CA PRO A 60 -4.34 10.93 3.09
C PRO A 60 -5.81 11.04 3.45
N MET A 61 -6.17 10.49 4.59
CA MET A 61 -7.54 10.52 5.08
C MET A 61 -7.55 10.88 6.56
N VAL A 62 -8.52 11.68 6.96
CA VAL A 62 -8.67 12.16 8.33
C VAL A 62 -10.07 11.81 8.83
N ARG A 63 -10.17 11.41 10.09
CA ARG A 63 -11.48 11.16 10.70
C ARG A 63 -12.29 12.44 10.75
N LYS A 64 -13.55 12.35 10.39
CA LYS A 64 -14.49 13.46 10.36
C LYS A 64 -14.60 14.15 11.73
N GLY A 65 -14.66 13.36 12.80
CA GLY A 65 -14.72 13.87 14.17
C GLY A 65 -13.45 14.63 14.59
N PHE A 66 -12.28 14.29 14.04
CA PHE A 66 -11.05 15.05 14.26
C PHE A 66 -11.08 16.37 13.50
N LEU A 67 -11.51 16.38 12.24
CA LEU A 67 -11.62 17.63 11.44
C LEU A 67 -12.57 18.63 12.06
N ALA A 68 -13.68 18.15 12.66
CA ALA A 68 -14.65 19.01 13.32
C ALA A 68 -14.11 19.67 14.59
N SER A 69 -13.23 18.97 15.34
CA SER A 69 -12.65 19.48 16.60
C SER A 69 -11.30 18.81 16.87
N PRO A 70 -10.20 19.33 16.30
CA PRO A 70 -8.86 18.75 16.48
C PRO A 70 -8.39 18.71 17.94
N SER A 71 -8.73 19.71 18.74
CA SER A 71 -8.35 19.78 20.16
C SER A 71 -9.11 18.79 21.06
N ARG A 72 -10.29 18.40 20.63
CA ARG A 72 -11.13 17.41 21.32
C ARG A 72 -11.87 16.54 20.31
N PRO A 73 -11.20 15.60 19.67
CA PRO A 73 -11.79 14.79 18.61
C PRO A 73 -13.06 14.08 19.09
N GLN A 74 -14.09 14.16 18.27
CA GLN A 74 -15.36 13.48 18.46
C GLN A 74 -15.40 12.23 17.56
N GLY A 75 -16.42 11.42 17.73
CA GLY A 75 -16.64 10.22 16.93
C GLY A 75 -16.12 8.94 17.61
N VAL A 76 -16.69 7.82 17.20
CA VAL A 76 -16.38 6.51 17.74
C VAL A 76 -15.43 5.79 16.79
N ARG A 77 -14.32 5.27 17.31
CA ARG A 77 -13.36 4.48 16.54
C ARG A 77 -14.05 3.30 15.86
N GLY A 78 -13.81 3.15 14.57
CA GLY A 78 -14.41 2.10 13.75
C GLY A 78 -15.78 2.45 13.16
N GLN A 79 -16.42 3.52 13.63
CA GLN A 79 -17.72 4.00 13.12
C GLN A 79 -17.65 5.38 12.48
N ASP A 80 -16.62 6.15 12.84
CA ASP A 80 -16.42 7.49 12.29
C ASP A 80 -15.97 7.42 10.83
N GLU A 81 -16.51 8.29 10.00
CA GLU A 81 -16.14 8.39 8.60
C GLU A 81 -14.75 8.97 8.43
N PHE A 82 -14.06 8.54 7.38
CA PHE A 82 -12.81 9.13 6.92
C PHE A 82 -13.07 10.07 5.76
N VAL A 83 -12.48 11.25 5.82
CA VAL A 83 -12.56 12.28 4.79
C VAL A 83 -11.21 12.37 4.10
N ARG A 84 -11.21 12.30 2.77
CA ARG A 84 -10.00 12.53 1.97
C ARG A 84 -9.57 13.98 2.08
N VAL A 85 -8.28 14.19 2.34
CA VAL A 85 -7.64 15.51 2.35
C VAL A 85 -6.44 15.52 1.40
N SER A 86 -5.95 16.68 1.05
CA SER A 86 -4.67 16.80 0.33
C SER A 86 -3.49 16.48 1.25
N TRP A 87 -2.32 16.21 0.67
CA TRP A 87 -1.10 16.04 1.46
C TRP A 87 -0.74 17.31 2.23
N ASP A 88 -0.93 18.48 1.64
CA ASP A 88 -0.65 19.76 2.31
C ASP A 88 -1.57 19.98 3.52
N GLU A 89 -2.84 19.66 3.39
CA GLU A 89 -3.80 19.71 4.50
C GLU A 89 -3.43 18.69 5.60
N ALA A 90 -3.08 17.47 5.24
CA ALA A 90 -2.68 16.46 6.20
C ALA A 90 -1.44 16.87 7.00
N LEU A 91 -0.42 17.37 6.32
CA LEU A 91 0.81 17.85 6.95
C LEU A 91 0.57 19.06 7.85
N THR A 92 -0.29 19.98 7.40
CA THR A 92 -0.69 21.15 8.22
C THR A 92 -1.40 20.72 9.50
N LEU A 93 -2.34 19.78 9.41
CA LEU A 93 -3.04 19.24 10.57
C LEU A 93 -2.09 18.58 11.57
N ILE A 94 -1.11 17.82 11.08
CA ILE A 94 -0.09 17.19 11.94
C ILE A 94 0.78 18.25 12.62
N HIS A 95 1.19 19.27 11.88
CA HIS A 95 2.05 20.34 12.41
C HIS A 95 1.36 21.16 13.51
N GLN A 96 0.06 21.27 13.48
CA GLN A 96 -0.74 22.02 14.46
C GLN A 96 -0.97 21.27 15.78
N GLN A 97 -0.63 19.97 15.86
CA GLN A 97 -0.80 19.15 17.06
C GLN A 97 0.47 19.09 17.91
#